data_0007062abef5a1d14843bfb9f780850d
#
_entry.id   0007062abef5a1d14843bfb9f780850d
#
_cell.length_a   1.000
_cell.length_b   1.000
_cell.length_c   1.000
_cell.angle_alpha   90.00
_cell.angle_beta   90.00
_cell.angle_gamma   90.00
#
_symmetry.space_group_name_H-M   'P 1'
#
loop_
_entity.id
_entity.type
_entity.pdbx_description
1 polymer ?
#
loop_
_entity_poly.entity_id
_entity_poly.type
_entity_poly.pdbx_seq_one_letter_code
_entity_poly.pdbx_strand_id
1 'polypeptide(L)'
;MCEYTQRQVCLMNQMRKLWEQHVYWTRFFIISTAADLGDLEPVTKRLLENPGDFAQALTPFYGEEVSDCFKNLFTQHLLIAADLVNAAKSQEAAKAEAARRAWYANADQIAKFLSEINPCWHEARWKALLYDHLEMTE
;
A
#
# COMPACT_ATOMS: atom_id res chain seq x y z
N MET A 1 0.11 -17.87 28.18
CA MET A 1 -0.08 -16.65 27.37
C MET A 1 1.31 -16.24 26.84
N CYS A 2 1.48 -16.09 25.52
CA CYS A 2 2.72 -15.52 25.00
C CYS A 2 2.73 -14.02 25.34
N GLU A 3 3.59 -13.62 26.25
CA GLU A 3 3.81 -12.19 26.52
C GLU A 3 4.69 -11.63 25.40
N TYR A 4 4.18 -10.58 24.73
CA TYR A 4 4.96 -9.84 23.75
C TYR A 4 6.03 -8.99 24.44
N THR A 5 7.23 -8.98 23.89
CA THR A 5 8.29 -8.07 24.34
C THR A 5 7.93 -6.62 24.00
N GLN A 6 8.49 -5.67 24.73
CA GLN A 6 8.29 -4.24 24.44
C GLN A 6 8.66 -3.87 22.99
N ARG A 7 9.71 -4.49 22.41
CA ARG A 7 10.12 -4.26 21.02
C ARG A 7 9.06 -4.74 20.02
N GLN A 8 8.45 -5.89 20.29
CA GLN A 8 7.36 -6.41 19.44
C GLN A 8 6.13 -5.51 19.52
N VAL A 9 5.76 -5.04 20.71
CA VAL A 9 4.63 -4.10 20.89
C VAL A 9 4.89 -2.79 20.14
N CYS A 10 6.11 -2.23 20.25
CA CYS A 10 6.48 -1.02 19.53
C CYS A 10 6.36 -1.19 18.01
N LEU A 11 6.88 -2.30 17.46
CA LEU A 11 6.79 -2.60 16.02
C LEU A 11 5.33 -2.77 15.57
N MET A 12 4.53 -3.51 16.33
CA MET A 12 3.10 -3.70 16.03
C MET A 12 2.36 -2.35 15.98
N ASN A 13 2.62 -1.47 16.94
CA ASN A 13 1.99 -0.14 16.97
C ASN A 13 2.47 0.74 15.82
N GLN A 14 3.76 0.67 15.47
CA GLN A 14 4.29 1.39 14.32
C GLN A 14 3.63 0.92 13.01
N MET A 15 3.53 -0.39 12.78
CA MET A 15 2.88 -0.94 11.58
C MET A 15 1.40 -0.57 11.52
N ARG A 16 0.66 -0.62 12.64
CA ARG A 16 -0.74 -0.16 12.70
C ARG A 16 -0.88 1.30 12.32
N LYS A 17 -0.04 2.17 12.89
CA LYS A 17 -0.03 3.59 12.58
C LYS A 17 0.22 3.86 11.08
N LEU A 18 1.21 3.17 10.49
CA LEU A 18 1.53 3.34 9.07
C LEU A 18 0.39 2.85 8.18
N TRP A 19 -0.28 1.75 8.56
CA TRP A 19 -1.45 1.24 7.86
C TRP A 19 -2.66 2.16 7.97
N GLU A 20 -2.94 2.71 9.16
CA GLU A 20 -3.98 3.72 9.36
C GLU A 20 -3.72 4.97 8.51
N GLN A 21 -2.47 5.46 8.48
CA GLN A 21 -2.07 6.58 7.62
C GLN A 21 -2.28 6.26 6.13
N HIS A 22 -1.93 5.05 5.69
CA HIS A 22 -2.20 4.59 4.33
C HIS A 22 -3.69 4.70 3.99
N VAL A 23 -4.56 4.17 4.85
CA VAL A 23 -6.02 4.18 4.64
C VAL A 23 -6.57 5.61 4.62
N TYR A 24 -6.18 6.46 5.58
CA TYR A 24 -6.68 7.84 5.64
C TYR A 24 -6.23 8.68 4.45
N TRP A 25 -4.95 8.62 4.07
CA TRP A 25 -4.44 9.40 2.96
C TRP A 25 -4.95 8.91 1.62
N THR A 26 -5.17 7.60 1.45
CA THR A 26 -5.85 7.03 0.27
C THR A 26 -7.29 7.54 0.19
N ARG A 27 -8.04 7.52 1.29
CA ARG A 27 -9.40 8.07 1.33
C ARG A 27 -9.43 9.55 0.98
N PHE A 28 -8.53 10.36 1.55
CA PHE A 28 -8.46 11.79 1.22
C PHE A 28 -8.12 11.99 -0.26
N PHE A 29 -7.19 11.24 -0.80
CA PHE A 29 -6.85 11.29 -2.23
C PHE A 29 -8.07 10.98 -3.12
N ILE A 30 -8.81 9.93 -2.82
CA ILE A 30 -10.02 9.57 -3.58
C ILE A 30 -11.05 10.70 -3.52
N ILE A 31 -11.34 11.23 -2.32
CA ILE A 31 -12.31 12.31 -2.13
C ILE A 31 -11.86 13.58 -2.87
N SER A 32 -10.60 14.00 -2.69
CA SER A 32 -10.07 15.21 -3.32
C SER A 32 -10.03 15.09 -4.84
N THR A 33 -9.71 13.89 -5.37
CA THR A 33 -9.77 13.62 -6.81
C THR A 33 -11.21 13.67 -7.32
N ALA A 34 -12.13 12.97 -6.67
CA ALA A 34 -13.52 12.86 -7.13
C ALA A 34 -14.25 14.20 -7.11
N ALA A 35 -13.99 15.04 -6.11
CA ALA A 35 -14.66 16.33 -5.91
C ALA A 35 -13.86 17.54 -6.42
N ASP A 36 -12.74 17.36 -7.09
CA ASP A 36 -11.86 18.45 -7.58
C ASP A 36 -11.46 19.43 -6.48
N LEU A 37 -11.09 18.92 -5.30
CA LEU A 37 -10.72 19.77 -4.18
C LEU A 37 -9.33 20.40 -4.36
N GLY A 38 -9.16 21.61 -3.83
CA GLY A 38 -7.90 22.35 -3.94
C GLY A 38 -6.72 21.79 -3.13
N ASP A 39 -6.95 20.79 -2.30
CA ASP A 39 -5.95 20.11 -1.49
C ASP A 39 -5.38 18.82 -2.13
N LEU A 40 -5.78 18.50 -3.37
CA LEU A 40 -5.35 17.28 -4.06
C LEU A 40 -3.82 17.14 -4.11
N GLU A 41 -3.10 18.20 -4.42
CA GLU A 41 -1.64 18.17 -4.53
C GLU A 41 -0.95 17.81 -3.19
N PRO A 42 -1.18 18.51 -2.07
CA PRO A 42 -0.57 18.17 -0.80
C PRO A 42 -1.02 16.79 -0.27
N VAL A 43 -2.27 16.39 -0.51
CA VAL A 43 -2.78 15.06 -0.14
C VAL A 43 -2.04 13.97 -0.90
N THR A 44 -1.90 14.11 -2.22
CA THR A 44 -1.15 13.17 -3.08
C THR A 44 0.30 13.06 -2.64
N LYS A 45 0.96 14.21 -2.39
CA LYS A 45 2.34 14.23 -1.91
C LYS A 45 2.49 13.44 -0.62
N ARG A 46 1.62 13.67 0.36
CA ARG A 46 1.69 12.97 1.64
C ARG A 46 1.40 11.47 1.51
N LEU A 47 0.46 11.08 0.66
CA LEU A 47 0.18 9.68 0.38
C LEU A 47 1.42 8.98 -0.18
N LEU A 48 2.13 9.60 -1.12
CA LEU A 48 3.34 9.05 -1.75
C LEU A 48 4.57 9.01 -0.82
N GLU A 49 4.53 9.64 0.34
CA GLU A 49 5.56 9.47 1.38
C GLU A 49 5.38 8.16 2.17
N ASN A 50 4.16 7.62 2.24
CA ASN A 50 3.83 6.44 3.05
C ASN A 50 4.65 5.18 2.71
N PRO A 51 4.96 4.84 1.43
CA PRO A 51 5.89 3.75 1.12
C PRO A 51 7.29 3.93 1.73
N GLY A 52 7.80 5.16 1.76
CA GLY A 52 9.06 5.49 2.42
C GLY A 52 9.01 5.29 3.94
N ASP A 53 7.90 5.67 4.57
CA ASP A 53 7.67 5.47 6.01
C ASP A 53 7.68 3.96 6.37
N PHE A 54 7.05 3.12 5.54
CA PHE A 54 7.10 1.66 5.70
C PHE A 54 8.51 1.10 5.49
N ALA A 55 9.23 1.54 4.45
CA ALA A 55 10.60 1.12 4.20
C ALA A 55 11.50 1.43 5.39
N GLN A 56 11.40 2.63 5.96
CA GLN A 56 12.16 3.03 7.14
C GLN A 56 11.86 2.11 8.35
N ALA A 57 10.62 1.66 8.50
CA ALA A 57 10.24 0.72 9.56
C ALA A 57 10.79 -0.70 9.32
N LEU A 58 10.99 -1.10 8.07
CA LEU A 58 11.53 -2.42 7.70
C LEU A 58 13.07 -2.47 7.73
N THR A 59 13.74 -1.35 7.47
CA THR A 59 15.22 -1.27 7.36
C THR A 59 15.98 -1.90 8.54
N PRO A 60 15.58 -1.73 9.82
CA PRO A 60 16.27 -2.36 10.94
C PRO A 60 16.24 -3.89 10.96
N PHE A 61 15.34 -4.51 10.19
CA PHE A 61 15.12 -5.96 10.15
C PHE A 61 15.65 -6.61 8.88
N TYR A 62 15.56 -5.92 7.75
CA TYR A 62 15.82 -6.49 6.43
C TYR A 62 16.92 -5.75 5.65
N GLY A 63 17.43 -4.62 6.15
CA GLY A 63 18.41 -3.78 5.48
C GLY A 63 17.82 -2.84 4.42
N GLU A 64 18.65 -1.95 3.89
CA GLU A 64 18.22 -0.89 2.97
C GLU A 64 17.75 -1.45 1.62
N GLU A 65 18.50 -2.39 1.04
CA GLU A 65 18.20 -2.96 -0.28
C GLU A 65 16.80 -3.59 -0.33
N VAL A 66 16.47 -4.44 0.65
CA VAL A 66 15.16 -5.08 0.75
C VAL A 66 14.06 -4.06 1.02
N SER A 67 14.33 -3.07 1.86
CA SER A 67 13.36 -2.01 2.19
C SER A 67 13.07 -1.10 1.01
N ASP A 68 14.07 -0.80 0.19
CA ASP A 68 13.91 -0.02 -1.05
C ASP A 68 13.13 -0.82 -2.12
N CYS A 69 13.34 -2.13 -2.22
CA CYS A 69 12.50 -2.98 -3.07
C CYS A 69 11.03 -2.92 -2.65
N PHE A 70 10.75 -3.04 -1.36
CA PHE A 70 9.38 -2.91 -0.84
C PHE A 70 8.79 -1.53 -1.15
N LYS A 71 9.55 -0.46 -0.87
CA LYS A 71 9.14 0.91 -1.17
C LYS A 71 8.75 1.09 -2.64
N ASN A 72 9.54 0.54 -3.56
CA ASN A 72 9.26 0.64 -4.99
C ASN A 72 7.97 -0.09 -5.36
N LEU A 73 7.76 -1.31 -4.89
CA LEU A 73 6.54 -2.08 -5.12
C LEU A 73 5.31 -1.35 -4.55
N PHE A 74 5.43 -0.79 -3.36
CA PHE A 74 4.34 -0.09 -2.70
C PHE A 74 4.06 1.29 -3.30
N THR A 75 5.08 1.98 -3.79
CA THR A 75 4.90 3.22 -4.58
C THR A 75 4.14 2.93 -5.87
N GLN A 76 4.50 1.87 -6.59
CA GLN A 76 3.76 1.44 -7.79
C GLN A 76 2.31 1.10 -7.46
N HIS A 77 2.05 0.45 -6.32
CA HIS A 77 0.71 0.16 -5.84
C HIS A 77 -0.17 1.43 -5.76
N LEU A 78 0.37 2.50 -5.17
CA LEU A 78 -0.34 3.77 -5.03
C LEU A 78 -0.54 4.49 -6.36
N LEU A 79 0.46 4.46 -7.25
CA LEU A 79 0.36 5.10 -8.56
C LEU A 79 -0.68 4.41 -9.44
N ILE A 80 -0.72 3.07 -9.44
CA ILE A 80 -1.74 2.31 -10.18
C ILE A 80 -3.14 2.56 -9.62
N ALA A 81 -3.28 2.65 -8.29
CA ALA A 81 -4.54 3.03 -7.65
C ALA A 81 -5.00 4.44 -8.09
N ALA A 82 -4.07 5.39 -8.18
CA ALA A 82 -4.37 6.74 -8.67
C ALA A 82 -4.84 6.73 -10.14
N ASP A 83 -4.22 5.91 -10.99
CA ASP A 83 -4.66 5.73 -12.37
C ASP A 83 -6.08 5.16 -12.44
N LEU A 84 -6.40 4.17 -11.59
CA LEU A 84 -7.73 3.59 -11.49
C LEU A 84 -8.78 4.65 -11.09
N VAL A 85 -8.50 5.44 -10.04
CA VAL A 85 -9.41 6.51 -9.58
C VAL A 85 -9.64 7.56 -10.67
N ASN A 86 -8.58 8.00 -11.35
CA ASN A 86 -8.69 8.98 -12.43
C ASN A 86 -9.46 8.44 -13.65
N ALA A 87 -9.22 7.19 -14.04
CA ALA A 87 -9.94 6.53 -15.13
C ALA A 87 -11.43 6.35 -14.79
N ALA A 88 -11.74 5.99 -13.55
CA ALA A 88 -13.13 5.89 -13.08
C ALA A 88 -13.83 7.24 -13.09
N LYS A 89 -13.18 8.30 -12.59
CA LYS A 89 -13.70 9.67 -12.61
C LYS A 89 -13.98 10.15 -14.04
N SER A 90 -13.08 9.85 -14.98
CA SER A 90 -13.21 10.24 -16.39
C SER A 90 -14.16 9.32 -17.18
N GLN A 91 -14.76 8.31 -16.54
CA GLN A 91 -15.64 7.30 -17.17
C GLN A 91 -14.96 6.51 -18.31
N GLU A 92 -13.66 6.34 -18.24
CA GLU A 92 -12.84 5.60 -19.20
C GLU A 92 -12.77 4.12 -18.83
N ALA A 93 -13.85 3.37 -19.06
CA ALA A 93 -14.02 1.99 -18.61
C ALA A 93 -12.86 1.04 -18.98
N ALA A 94 -12.32 1.16 -20.20
CA ALA A 94 -11.21 0.34 -20.68
C ALA A 94 -9.90 0.63 -19.90
N LYS A 95 -9.64 1.89 -19.58
CA LYS A 95 -8.48 2.29 -18.78
C LYS A 95 -8.64 1.85 -17.31
N ALA A 96 -9.84 2.02 -16.75
CA ALA A 96 -10.15 1.58 -15.40
C ALA A 96 -9.92 0.07 -15.26
N GLU A 97 -10.40 -0.73 -16.20
CA GLU A 97 -10.20 -2.18 -16.20
C GLU A 97 -8.73 -2.58 -16.38
N ALA A 98 -7.97 -1.86 -17.21
CA ALA A 98 -6.54 -2.08 -17.36
C ALA A 98 -5.78 -1.74 -16.06
N ALA A 99 -6.10 -0.63 -15.42
CA ALA A 99 -5.52 -0.23 -14.14
C ALA A 99 -5.88 -1.23 -13.03
N ARG A 100 -7.13 -1.71 -12.97
CA ARG A 100 -7.55 -2.74 -12.02
C ARG A 100 -6.70 -4.01 -12.16
N ARG A 101 -6.55 -4.55 -13.37
CA ARG A 101 -5.71 -5.74 -13.60
C ARG A 101 -4.26 -5.51 -13.19
N ALA A 102 -3.70 -4.35 -13.49
CA ALA A 102 -2.34 -3.99 -13.07
C ALA A 102 -2.21 -3.90 -11.54
N TRP A 103 -3.26 -3.41 -10.86
CA TRP A 103 -3.27 -3.28 -9.40
C TRP A 103 -3.25 -4.64 -8.70
N TYR A 104 -4.07 -5.59 -9.16
CA TYR A 104 -4.06 -6.96 -8.66
C TYR A 104 -2.74 -7.69 -8.98
N ALA A 105 -2.17 -7.48 -10.17
CA ALA A 105 -0.86 -8.03 -10.51
C ALA A 105 0.26 -7.46 -9.61
N ASN A 106 0.19 -6.17 -9.24
CA ASN A 106 1.11 -5.58 -8.28
C ASN A 106 0.92 -6.18 -6.87
N ALA A 107 -0.32 -6.45 -6.45
CA ALA A 107 -0.59 -7.14 -5.19
C ALA A 107 0.05 -8.54 -5.15
N ASP A 108 0.01 -9.28 -6.26
CA ASP A 108 0.70 -10.57 -6.39
C ASP A 108 2.22 -10.42 -6.22
N GLN A 109 2.81 -9.39 -6.82
CA GLN A 109 4.25 -9.10 -6.68
C GLN A 109 4.63 -8.76 -5.23
N ILE A 110 3.80 -7.97 -4.53
CA ILE A 110 4.01 -7.65 -3.11
C ILE A 110 3.91 -8.92 -2.26
N ALA A 111 2.88 -9.75 -2.48
CA ALA A 111 2.69 -11.00 -1.73
C ALA A 111 3.88 -11.96 -1.90
N LYS A 112 4.33 -12.12 -3.14
CA LYS A 112 5.51 -12.92 -3.47
C LYS A 112 6.77 -12.37 -2.77
N PHE A 113 7.05 -11.08 -2.93
CA PHE A 113 8.20 -10.43 -2.30
C PHE A 113 8.21 -10.62 -0.79
N LEU A 114 7.07 -10.42 -0.11
CA LEU A 114 6.98 -10.61 1.33
C LEU A 114 7.28 -12.04 1.75
N SER A 115 6.84 -13.04 0.97
CA SER A 115 7.14 -14.45 1.25
C SER A 115 8.61 -14.81 1.03
N GLU A 116 9.30 -14.13 0.14
CA GLU A 116 10.74 -14.34 -0.13
C GLU A 116 11.62 -13.78 0.98
N ILE A 117 11.22 -12.67 1.61
CA ILE A 117 12.02 -12.05 2.69
C ILE A 117 11.75 -12.64 4.08
N ASN A 118 10.67 -13.38 4.26
CA ASN A 118 10.35 -13.97 5.56
C ASN A 118 9.66 -15.34 5.42
N PRO A 119 10.30 -16.43 5.87
CA PRO A 119 9.78 -17.79 5.72
C PRO A 119 8.47 -18.05 6.49
N CYS A 120 8.12 -17.21 7.46
CA CYS A 120 6.84 -17.28 8.18
C CYS A 120 5.69 -16.59 7.46
N TRP A 121 5.97 -15.90 6.36
CA TRP A 121 4.98 -15.15 5.60
C TRP A 121 4.60 -15.91 4.33
N HIS A 122 3.49 -16.62 4.37
CA HIS A 122 3.01 -17.42 3.24
C HIS A 122 2.40 -16.53 2.15
N GLU A 123 2.90 -16.65 0.92
CA GLU A 123 2.44 -15.90 -0.25
C GLU A 123 0.93 -15.93 -0.42
N ALA A 124 0.33 -17.14 -0.37
CA ALA A 124 -1.12 -17.29 -0.53
C ALA A 124 -1.94 -16.51 0.51
N ARG A 125 -1.44 -16.41 1.75
CA ARG A 125 -2.09 -15.63 2.79
C ARG A 125 -1.98 -14.13 2.54
N TRP A 126 -0.79 -13.66 2.14
CA TRP A 126 -0.60 -12.25 1.79
C TRP A 126 -1.43 -11.86 0.57
N LYS A 127 -1.47 -12.71 -0.44
CA LYS A 127 -2.31 -12.51 -1.62
C LYS A 127 -3.79 -12.36 -1.24
N ALA A 128 -4.33 -13.24 -0.41
CA ALA A 128 -5.71 -13.15 0.05
C ALA A 128 -5.98 -11.83 0.79
N LEU A 129 -5.11 -11.44 1.75
CA LEU A 129 -5.25 -10.19 2.50
C LEU A 129 -5.17 -8.94 1.60
N LEU A 130 -4.27 -8.94 0.63
CA LEU A 130 -4.15 -7.83 -0.32
C LEU A 130 -5.37 -7.76 -1.24
N TYR A 131 -5.87 -8.88 -1.72
CA TYR A 131 -7.08 -8.92 -2.57
C TYR A 131 -8.31 -8.42 -1.80
N ASP A 132 -8.52 -8.86 -0.57
CA ASP A 132 -9.59 -8.35 0.30
C ASP A 132 -9.45 -6.82 0.49
N HIS A 133 -8.23 -6.33 0.67
CA HIS A 133 -7.95 -4.90 0.79
C HIS A 133 -8.30 -4.13 -0.49
N LEU A 134 -7.93 -4.64 -1.66
CA LEU A 134 -8.27 -4.01 -2.94
C LEU A 134 -9.78 -3.96 -3.14
N GLU A 135 -10.46 -5.08 -2.94
CA GLU A 135 -11.93 -5.18 -3.06
C GLU A 135 -12.67 -4.19 -2.15
N MET A 136 -12.16 -4.01 -0.92
CA MET A 136 -12.75 -3.02 0.01
C MET A 136 -12.45 -1.56 -0.35
N THR A 137 -11.48 -1.32 -1.23
CA THR A 137 -11.08 0.04 -1.65
C THR A 137 -11.78 0.48 -2.93
N GLU A 138 -12.17 -0.45 -3.81
CA GLU A 138 -12.95 -0.21 -5.03
C GLU A 138 -14.38 0.25 -4.72
#